data_bb066b441861954b4908f2771f3f772d
#
_entry.id   bb066b441861954b4908f2771f3f772d
#
_cell.length_a   1.000
_cell.length_b   1.000
_cell.length_c   1.000
_cell.angle_alpha   90.00
_cell.angle_beta   90.00
_cell.angle_gamma   90.00
#
_symmetry.space_group_name_H-M   'P 1'
#
loop_
_entity.id
_entity.type
_entity.pdbx_description
1 polymer ?
#
loop_
_entity_poly.entity_id
_entity_poly.type
_entity_poly.pdbx_seq_one_letter_code
_entity_poly.pdbx_strand_id
1 'polypeptide(L)'
;MKTAVGSAKNNVLALMFADFKEITKARLAISVVFSSIAGYFLGAYEIQWVQLLLLAFGGYCMVGASNAYNQVIEKDLDVLMKRTRNRPVPAGRMSANTALAIAVVLTLLGTVALYLLNPKTAMFGAISIFLYTSVYTPLKTITPLAVFVGAIPGAIPFMLGWVAATNEFGIEPGTLFMIQFFWQFPHFWALGWMLDEDYKSGGFKMLPTGKKDAATVLQIIMYTIWMMVISVIPVFGITGRLHLSIAAAVLIFVMGAVMLGFAFKLYRQRDNASARKLMLASVSYITLMQIVYVIDKFLA
;
A
#
# COMPACT_ATOMS: atom_id res chain seq x y z
N MET A 1 -30.23 -3.31 -37.80
CA MET A 1 -28.84 -2.77 -37.84
C MET A 1 -28.47 -1.90 -36.63
N LYS A 2 -29.35 -1.07 -36.04
CA LYS A 2 -29.06 -0.22 -34.88
C LYS A 2 -28.78 -1.01 -33.57
N THR A 3 -29.41 -2.16 -33.34
CA THR A 3 -29.24 -2.98 -32.13
C THR A 3 -27.89 -3.70 -32.04
N ALA A 4 -27.33 -4.16 -33.17
CA ALA A 4 -26.03 -4.84 -33.18
C ALA A 4 -24.86 -3.87 -32.94
N VAL A 5 -24.95 -2.63 -33.46
CA VAL A 5 -23.93 -1.58 -33.25
C VAL A 5 -23.94 -1.09 -31.79
N GLY A 6 -25.11 -1.03 -31.15
CA GLY A 6 -25.24 -0.69 -29.73
C GLY A 6 -24.60 -1.74 -28.82
N SER A 7 -24.80 -3.04 -29.09
CA SER A 7 -24.22 -4.14 -28.32
C SER A 7 -22.67 -4.17 -28.45
N ALA A 8 -22.13 -3.95 -29.64
CA ALA A 8 -20.68 -3.91 -29.86
C ALA A 8 -20.01 -2.72 -29.15
N LYS A 9 -20.61 -1.52 -29.16
CA LYS A 9 -20.13 -0.34 -28.44
C LYS A 9 -20.12 -0.56 -26.92
N ASN A 10 -21.18 -1.17 -26.38
CA ASN A 10 -21.27 -1.46 -24.94
C ASN A 10 -20.18 -2.45 -24.50
N ASN A 11 -19.85 -3.43 -25.33
CA ASN A 11 -18.78 -4.39 -25.04
C ASN A 11 -17.40 -3.71 -25.05
N VAL A 12 -17.14 -2.79 -25.98
CA VAL A 12 -15.86 -2.06 -26.05
C VAL A 12 -15.67 -1.15 -24.82
N LEU A 13 -16.70 -0.40 -24.43
CA LEU A 13 -16.65 0.46 -23.24
C LEU A 13 -16.45 -0.35 -21.95
N ALA A 14 -17.09 -1.50 -21.84
CA ALA A 14 -16.93 -2.40 -20.68
C ALA A 14 -15.49 -2.93 -20.57
N LEU A 15 -14.88 -3.29 -21.72
CA LEU A 15 -13.48 -3.73 -21.77
C LEU A 15 -12.52 -2.60 -21.41
N MET A 16 -12.71 -1.40 -21.94
CA MET A 16 -11.89 -0.24 -21.60
C MET A 16 -11.97 0.08 -20.09
N PHE A 17 -13.14 0.02 -19.51
CA PHE A 17 -13.33 0.23 -18.07
C PHE A 17 -12.69 -0.88 -17.21
N ALA A 18 -12.74 -2.13 -17.69
CA ALA A 18 -12.06 -3.24 -17.03
C ALA A 18 -10.53 -3.06 -17.06
N ASP A 19 -9.97 -2.71 -18.22
CA ASP A 19 -8.54 -2.43 -18.35
C ASP A 19 -8.10 -1.20 -17.54
N PHE A 20 -8.93 -0.15 -17.45
CA PHE A 20 -8.65 0.99 -16.57
C PHE A 20 -8.61 0.59 -15.09
N LYS A 21 -9.55 -0.22 -14.61
CA LYS A 21 -9.52 -0.76 -13.24
C LYS A 21 -8.31 -1.65 -12.98
N GLU A 22 -7.88 -2.39 -14.00
CA GLU A 22 -6.73 -3.28 -13.89
C GLU A 22 -5.42 -2.51 -13.89
N ILE A 23 -5.25 -1.49 -14.77
CA ILE A 23 -4.01 -0.70 -14.82
C ILE A 23 -3.81 0.14 -13.56
N THR A 24 -4.89 0.70 -13.01
CA THR A 24 -4.85 1.46 -11.75
C THR A 24 -4.78 0.55 -10.51
N LYS A 25 -4.94 -0.78 -10.67
CA LYS A 25 -5.16 -1.73 -9.56
C LYS A 25 -6.21 -1.20 -8.57
N ALA A 26 -7.41 -0.91 -9.05
CA ALA A 26 -8.45 -0.21 -8.31
C ALA A 26 -8.70 -0.76 -6.89
N ARG A 27 -8.68 -2.09 -6.69
CA ARG A 27 -8.85 -2.71 -5.35
C ARG A 27 -7.73 -2.32 -4.39
N LEU A 28 -6.47 -2.33 -4.88
CA LEU A 28 -5.31 -1.90 -4.09
C LEU A 28 -5.39 -0.40 -3.80
N ALA A 29 -5.72 0.42 -4.81
CA ALA A 29 -5.86 1.86 -4.64
C ALA A 29 -6.90 2.21 -3.57
N ILE A 30 -8.05 1.53 -3.55
CA ILE A 30 -9.09 1.71 -2.53
C ILE A 30 -8.56 1.35 -1.13
N SER A 31 -7.80 0.26 -0.97
CA SER A 31 -7.24 -0.11 0.35
C SER A 31 -6.19 0.88 0.85
N VAL A 32 -5.44 1.50 -0.05
CA VAL A 32 -4.47 2.56 0.28
C VAL A 32 -5.20 3.85 0.67
N VAL A 33 -6.25 4.22 -0.06
CA VAL A 33 -7.12 5.37 0.28
C VAL A 33 -7.78 5.17 1.64
N PHE A 34 -8.21 3.95 1.97
CA PHE A 34 -8.74 3.63 3.31
C PHE A 34 -7.75 4.01 4.42
N SER A 35 -6.46 3.70 4.28
CA SER A 35 -5.43 4.11 5.24
C SER A 35 -5.32 5.63 5.35
N SER A 36 -5.41 6.37 4.23
CA SER A 36 -5.39 7.83 4.26
C SER A 36 -6.63 8.41 4.95
N ILE A 37 -7.82 7.84 4.72
CA ILE A 37 -9.05 8.25 5.39
C ILE A 37 -8.96 7.98 6.90
N ALA A 38 -8.43 6.82 7.32
CA ALA A 38 -8.19 6.52 8.73
C ALA A 38 -7.25 7.54 9.37
N GLY A 39 -6.13 7.88 8.71
CA GLY A 39 -5.22 8.93 9.15
C GLY A 39 -5.87 10.31 9.25
N TYR A 40 -6.75 10.65 8.30
CA TYR A 40 -7.52 11.89 8.35
C TYR A 40 -8.44 11.95 9.58
N PHE A 41 -9.19 10.88 9.84
CA PHE A 41 -10.03 10.81 11.03
C PHE A 41 -9.23 10.94 12.32
N LEU A 42 -8.01 10.43 12.36
CA LEU A 42 -7.12 10.56 13.54
C LEU A 42 -6.60 12.00 13.72
N GLY A 43 -6.33 12.74 12.65
CA GLY A 43 -5.83 14.11 12.71
C GLY A 43 -6.93 15.18 12.87
N ALA A 44 -8.11 14.96 12.30
CA ALA A 44 -9.17 15.96 12.23
C ALA A 44 -9.83 16.21 13.60
N TYR A 45 -10.05 17.49 13.94
CA TYR A 45 -10.93 17.91 15.04
C TYR A 45 -12.39 17.84 14.60
N GLU A 46 -12.67 18.32 13.38
CA GLU A 46 -13.97 18.26 12.73
C GLU A 46 -13.85 17.62 11.36
N ILE A 47 -14.84 16.82 11.00
CA ILE A 47 -14.85 16.11 9.73
C ILE A 47 -15.36 17.05 8.64
N GLN A 48 -14.50 17.40 7.69
CA GLN A 48 -14.84 18.17 6.52
C GLN A 48 -14.98 17.25 5.29
N TRP A 49 -16.20 16.99 4.88
CA TRP A 49 -16.53 16.03 3.82
C TRP A 49 -15.86 16.35 2.48
N VAL A 50 -15.72 17.67 2.15
CA VAL A 50 -15.03 18.08 0.93
C VAL A 50 -13.55 17.70 0.98
N GLN A 51 -12.90 17.86 2.12
CA GLN A 51 -11.49 17.44 2.29
C GLN A 51 -11.34 15.91 2.18
N LEU A 52 -12.26 15.16 2.76
CA LEU A 52 -12.26 13.68 2.62
C LEU A 52 -12.44 13.24 1.17
N LEU A 53 -13.33 13.88 0.41
CA LEU A 53 -13.53 13.58 -1.00
C LEU A 53 -12.29 13.93 -1.83
N LEU A 54 -11.65 15.08 -1.59
CA LEU A 54 -10.40 15.48 -2.25
C LEU A 54 -9.26 14.52 -1.91
N LEU A 55 -9.14 14.11 -0.63
CA LEU A 55 -8.14 13.14 -0.18
C LEU A 55 -8.36 11.78 -0.85
N ALA A 56 -9.61 11.29 -0.86
CA ALA A 56 -9.94 10.00 -1.47
C ALA A 56 -9.70 10.00 -2.98
N PHE A 57 -10.15 11.05 -3.68
CA PHE A 57 -9.95 11.20 -5.12
C PHE A 57 -8.46 11.38 -5.46
N GLY A 58 -7.78 12.32 -4.79
CA GLY A 58 -6.36 12.59 -4.99
C GLY A 58 -5.50 11.36 -4.68
N GLY A 59 -5.75 10.69 -3.56
CA GLY A 59 -5.07 9.45 -3.17
C GLY A 59 -5.28 8.34 -4.19
N TYR A 60 -6.52 8.12 -4.67
CA TYR A 60 -6.80 7.14 -5.72
C TYR A 60 -6.06 7.46 -7.01
N CYS A 61 -6.05 8.71 -7.44
CA CYS A 61 -5.34 9.15 -8.64
C CYS A 61 -3.82 8.91 -8.51
N MET A 62 -3.21 9.27 -7.36
CA MET A 62 -1.76 9.08 -7.14
C MET A 62 -1.36 7.60 -7.13
N VAL A 63 -2.13 6.75 -6.45
CA VAL A 63 -1.87 5.30 -6.43
C VAL A 63 -2.12 4.68 -7.80
N GLY A 64 -3.20 5.08 -8.48
CA GLY A 64 -3.52 4.63 -9.84
C GLY A 64 -2.42 5.00 -10.83
N ALA A 65 -1.93 6.23 -10.77
CA ALA A 65 -0.79 6.71 -11.56
C ALA A 65 0.46 5.87 -11.32
N SER A 66 0.82 5.66 -10.05
CA SER A 66 1.98 4.84 -9.66
C SER A 66 1.93 3.42 -10.25
N ASN A 67 0.74 2.79 -10.22
CA ASN A 67 0.53 1.46 -10.79
C ASN A 67 0.59 1.46 -12.33
N ALA A 68 0.08 2.51 -12.98
CA ALA A 68 0.15 2.63 -14.43
C ALA A 68 1.60 2.85 -14.91
N TYR A 69 2.35 3.74 -14.26
CA TYR A 69 3.80 3.89 -14.51
C TYR A 69 4.55 2.57 -14.32
N ASN A 70 4.26 1.85 -13.24
CA ASN A 70 4.90 0.57 -12.97
C ASN A 70 4.67 -0.44 -14.11
N GLN A 71 3.45 -0.54 -14.67
CA GLN A 71 3.19 -1.43 -15.81
C GLN A 71 3.92 -1.00 -17.09
N VAL A 72 4.14 0.30 -17.29
CA VAL A 72 4.93 0.81 -18.44
C VAL A 72 6.41 0.47 -18.25
N ILE A 73 6.95 0.69 -17.05
CA ILE A 73 8.38 0.46 -16.74
C ILE A 73 8.71 -1.03 -16.80
N GLU A 74 7.84 -1.87 -16.23
CA GLU A 74 8.07 -3.32 -16.10
C GLU A 74 7.45 -4.14 -17.24
N LYS A 75 6.94 -3.54 -18.32
CA LYS A 75 6.18 -4.23 -19.37
C LYS A 75 6.87 -5.50 -19.92
N ASP A 76 8.17 -5.42 -20.14
CA ASP A 76 8.95 -6.52 -20.71
C ASP A 76 9.26 -7.62 -19.67
N LEU A 77 9.36 -7.27 -18.38
CA LEU A 77 9.55 -8.19 -17.27
C LEU A 77 8.23 -8.85 -16.86
N ASP A 78 7.13 -8.09 -16.90
CA ASP A 78 5.79 -8.57 -16.56
C ASP A 78 5.33 -9.73 -17.47
N VAL A 79 5.77 -9.76 -18.74
CA VAL A 79 5.49 -10.87 -19.67
C VAL A 79 6.08 -12.20 -19.19
N LEU A 80 7.21 -12.16 -18.49
CA LEU A 80 7.92 -13.35 -18.01
C LEU A 80 7.25 -14.01 -16.80
N MET A 81 6.41 -13.25 -16.08
CA MET A 81 5.76 -13.70 -14.85
C MET A 81 4.32 -14.17 -15.10
N LYS A 82 3.95 -15.34 -14.59
CA LYS A 82 2.59 -15.93 -14.76
C LYS A 82 1.49 -15.02 -14.24
N ARG A 83 1.75 -14.31 -13.12
CA ARG A 83 0.79 -13.42 -12.46
C ARG A 83 0.53 -12.13 -13.23
N THR A 84 1.51 -11.63 -13.98
CA THR A 84 1.47 -10.28 -14.55
C THR A 84 1.40 -10.23 -16.07
N ARG A 85 1.73 -11.31 -16.77
CA ARG A 85 1.73 -11.39 -18.24
C ARG A 85 0.38 -11.03 -18.91
N ASN A 86 -0.72 -11.21 -18.18
CA ASN A 86 -2.06 -10.91 -18.68
C ASN A 86 -2.55 -9.50 -18.34
N ARG A 87 -1.71 -8.63 -17.73
CA ARG A 87 -2.05 -7.22 -17.47
C ARG A 87 -2.25 -6.46 -18.78
N PRO A 88 -2.99 -5.32 -18.77
CA PRO A 88 -3.32 -4.57 -19.98
C PRO A 88 -2.11 -4.26 -20.88
N VAL A 89 -1.01 -3.77 -20.32
CA VAL A 89 0.18 -3.37 -21.10
C VAL A 89 0.98 -4.60 -21.58
N PRO A 90 1.41 -5.54 -20.71
CA PRO A 90 2.14 -6.74 -21.14
C PRO A 90 1.37 -7.61 -22.13
N ALA A 91 0.04 -7.71 -21.99
CA ALA A 91 -0.83 -8.48 -22.88
C ALA A 91 -1.16 -7.76 -24.22
N GLY A 92 -0.69 -6.52 -24.40
CA GLY A 92 -0.96 -5.73 -25.62
C GLY A 92 -2.39 -5.20 -25.76
N ARG A 93 -3.24 -5.34 -24.71
CA ARG A 93 -4.60 -4.78 -24.71
C ARG A 93 -4.60 -3.25 -24.59
N MET A 94 -3.54 -2.69 -24.01
CA MET A 94 -3.32 -1.24 -23.89
C MET A 94 -1.90 -0.91 -24.33
N SER A 95 -1.74 0.11 -25.18
CA SER A 95 -0.40 0.57 -25.57
C SER A 95 0.33 1.22 -24.40
N ALA A 96 1.67 1.11 -24.36
CA ALA A 96 2.49 1.79 -23.35
C ALA A 96 2.26 3.31 -23.34
N ASN A 97 2.06 3.91 -24.51
CA ASN A 97 1.78 5.35 -24.63
C ASN A 97 0.42 5.72 -24.02
N THR A 98 -0.62 4.91 -24.24
CA THR A 98 -1.94 5.11 -23.60
C THR A 98 -1.83 4.97 -22.08
N ALA A 99 -1.13 3.96 -21.59
CA ALA A 99 -0.89 3.76 -20.16
C ALA A 99 -0.11 4.93 -19.54
N LEU A 100 0.91 5.43 -20.24
CA LEU A 100 1.68 6.60 -19.82
C LEU A 100 0.82 7.87 -19.77
N ALA A 101 -0.03 8.10 -20.79
CA ALA A 101 -0.95 9.23 -20.81
C ALA A 101 -1.94 9.17 -19.62
N ILE A 102 -2.51 8.00 -19.34
CA ILE A 102 -3.37 7.79 -18.17
C ILE A 102 -2.60 8.11 -16.87
N ALA A 103 -1.37 7.62 -16.73
CA ALA A 103 -0.54 7.87 -15.57
C ALA A 103 -0.25 9.36 -15.36
N VAL A 104 0.09 10.09 -16.42
CA VAL A 104 0.34 11.54 -16.36
C VAL A 104 -0.94 12.30 -15.96
N VAL A 105 -2.07 12.00 -16.60
CA VAL A 105 -3.36 12.65 -16.27
C VAL A 105 -3.75 12.40 -14.82
N LEU A 106 -3.63 11.15 -14.34
CA LEU A 106 -3.91 10.81 -12.95
C LEU A 106 -2.94 11.52 -11.98
N THR A 107 -1.66 11.65 -12.34
CA THR A 107 -0.68 12.40 -11.54
C THR A 107 -1.07 13.85 -11.39
N LEU A 108 -1.45 14.51 -12.49
CA LEU A 108 -1.86 15.92 -12.48
C LEU A 108 -3.13 16.11 -11.65
N LEU A 109 -4.16 15.30 -11.89
CA LEU A 109 -5.42 15.36 -11.14
C LEU A 109 -5.21 15.08 -9.64
N GLY A 110 -4.42 14.07 -9.32
CA GLY A 110 -4.09 13.72 -7.95
C GLY A 110 -3.31 14.81 -7.23
N THR A 111 -2.29 15.38 -7.89
CA THR A 111 -1.48 16.47 -7.33
C THR A 111 -2.33 17.71 -7.08
N VAL A 112 -3.19 18.12 -8.02
CA VAL A 112 -4.10 19.25 -7.85
C VAL A 112 -5.07 19.01 -6.70
N ALA A 113 -5.71 17.84 -6.64
CA ALA A 113 -6.65 17.51 -5.57
C ALA A 113 -5.99 17.55 -4.17
N LEU A 114 -4.77 16.99 -4.06
CA LEU A 114 -4.02 17.02 -2.80
C LEU A 114 -3.48 18.41 -2.45
N TYR A 115 -3.15 19.23 -3.45
CA TYR A 115 -2.73 20.61 -3.25
C TYR A 115 -3.86 21.49 -2.74
N LEU A 116 -5.08 21.25 -3.19
CA LEU A 116 -6.27 21.94 -2.70
C LEU A 116 -6.56 21.66 -1.22
N LEU A 117 -6.03 20.56 -0.66
CA LEU A 117 -6.03 20.31 0.78
C LEU A 117 -4.97 21.17 1.48
N ASN A 118 -3.73 20.95 1.14
CA ASN A 118 -2.59 21.77 1.54
C ASN A 118 -1.33 21.36 0.75
N PRO A 119 -0.31 22.26 0.63
CA PRO A 119 0.91 22.00 -0.12
C PRO A 119 1.71 20.80 0.40
N LYS A 120 1.72 20.54 1.72
CA LYS A 120 2.46 19.41 2.30
C LYS A 120 1.86 18.06 1.87
N THR A 121 0.53 17.97 1.80
CA THR A 121 -0.16 16.77 1.32
C THR A 121 0.21 16.47 -0.14
N ALA A 122 0.23 17.49 -1.01
CA ALA A 122 0.66 17.33 -2.39
C ALA A 122 2.14 16.93 -2.49
N MET A 123 3.01 17.53 -1.70
CA MET A 123 4.43 17.22 -1.64
C MET A 123 4.68 15.75 -1.27
N PHE A 124 4.05 15.24 -0.21
CA PHE A 124 4.18 13.83 0.17
C PHE A 124 3.60 12.89 -0.88
N GLY A 125 2.51 13.26 -1.55
CA GLY A 125 1.98 12.52 -2.70
C GLY A 125 2.99 12.45 -3.84
N ALA A 126 3.62 13.56 -4.21
CA ALA A 126 4.65 13.62 -5.25
C ALA A 126 5.90 12.80 -4.87
N ILE A 127 6.37 12.89 -3.61
CA ILE A 127 7.46 12.05 -3.09
C ILE A 127 7.11 10.56 -3.22
N SER A 128 5.86 10.19 -2.87
CA SER A 128 5.40 8.80 -2.98
C SER A 128 5.49 8.27 -4.41
N ILE A 129 4.95 9.01 -5.41
CA ILE A 129 5.06 8.61 -6.82
C ILE A 129 6.52 8.50 -7.26
N PHE A 130 7.33 9.52 -6.97
CA PHE A 130 8.74 9.53 -7.36
C PHE A 130 9.49 8.32 -6.81
N LEU A 131 9.40 8.07 -5.51
CA LEU A 131 10.08 6.94 -4.87
C LEU A 131 9.58 5.59 -5.42
N TYR A 132 8.28 5.47 -5.65
CA TYR A 132 7.71 4.23 -6.17
C TYR A 132 8.13 3.94 -7.60
N THR A 133 8.06 4.94 -8.47
CA THR A 133 8.31 4.76 -9.93
C THR A 133 9.78 4.82 -10.28
N SER A 134 10.51 5.82 -9.75
CA SER A 134 11.88 6.13 -10.18
C SER A 134 12.95 5.40 -9.35
N VAL A 135 12.62 4.96 -8.14
CA VAL A 135 13.58 4.30 -7.25
C VAL A 135 13.21 2.85 -6.99
N TYR A 136 12.05 2.60 -6.36
CA TYR A 136 11.63 1.24 -5.99
C TYR A 136 11.49 0.31 -7.21
N THR A 137 10.78 0.74 -8.25
CA THR A 137 10.48 -0.11 -9.41
C THR A 137 11.76 -0.61 -10.11
N PRO A 138 12.75 0.24 -10.44
CA PRO A 138 14.01 -0.23 -11.01
C PRO A 138 14.86 -1.07 -10.04
N LEU A 139 14.84 -0.77 -8.74
CA LEU A 139 15.64 -1.50 -7.75
C LEU A 139 15.24 -2.96 -7.57
N LYS A 140 14.02 -3.36 -7.93
CA LYS A 140 13.53 -4.74 -7.78
C LYS A 140 14.42 -5.80 -8.45
N THR A 141 15.05 -5.46 -9.57
CA THR A 141 15.95 -6.35 -10.31
C THR A 141 17.39 -6.28 -9.78
N ILE A 142 17.73 -5.22 -9.06
CA ILE A 142 19.11 -4.93 -8.63
C ILE A 142 19.38 -5.51 -7.25
N THR A 143 18.50 -5.23 -6.27
CA THR A 143 18.79 -5.53 -4.85
C THR A 143 17.52 -5.81 -4.04
N PRO A 144 17.58 -6.71 -3.02
CA PRO A 144 16.49 -6.90 -2.06
C PRO A 144 16.13 -5.63 -1.24
N LEU A 145 17.03 -4.63 -1.17
CA LEU A 145 16.74 -3.34 -0.56
C LEU A 145 15.59 -2.60 -1.25
N ALA A 146 15.18 -3.02 -2.44
CA ALA A 146 13.99 -2.53 -3.11
C ALA A 146 12.76 -2.57 -2.18
N VAL A 147 12.58 -3.64 -1.39
CA VAL A 147 11.45 -3.75 -0.46
C VAL A 147 11.50 -2.65 0.61
N PHE A 148 12.71 -2.33 1.12
CA PHE A 148 12.90 -1.25 2.10
C PHE A 148 12.54 0.12 1.48
N VAL A 149 13.05 0.41 0.30
CA VAL A 149 12.74 1.66 -0.42
C VAL A 149 11.24 1.74 -0.76
N GLY A 150 10.64 0.63 -1.21
CA GLY A 150 9.21 0.55 -1.51
C GLY A 150 8.31 0.69 -0.28
N ALA A 151 8.82 0.37 0.91
CA ALA A 151 8.09 0.58 2.16
C ALA A 151 7.90 2.07 2.50
N ILE A 152 8.77 2.97 2.00
CA ILE A 152 8.61 4.41 2.23
C ILE A 152 7.34 4.96 1.56
N PRO A 153 7.16 4.87 0.23
CA PRO A 153 5.92 5.33 -0.40
C PRO A 153 4.68 4.58 0.08
N GLY A 154 4.82 3.30 0.45
CA GLY A 154 3.71 2.52 0.98
C GLY A 154 3.31 2.90 2.42
N ALA A 155 4.16 3.57 3.19
CA ALA A 155 3.87 4.07 4.54
C ALA A 155 3.25 5.48 4.54
N ILE A 156 3.46 6.24 3.48
CA ILE A 156 2.96 7.62 3.35
C ILE A 156 1.43 7.72 3.52
N PRO A 157 0.57 6.85 2.97
CA PRO A 157 -0.88 7.05 2.97
C PRO A 157 -1.48 7.26 4.35
N PHE A 158 -1.10 6.49 5.37
CA PHE A 158 -1.65 6.61 6.72
C PHE A 158 -1.26 7.94 7.36
N MET A 159 0.01 8.33 7.24
CA MET A 159 0.54 9.64 7.63
C MET A 159 -0.14 10.78 6.84
N LEU A 160 -0.34 10.58 5.54
CA LEU A 160 -0.86 11.61 4.63
C LEU A 160 -2.24 12.08 5.04
N GLY A 161 -3.09 11.17 5.55
CA GLY A 161 -4.40 11.52 6.06
C GLY A 161 -4.33 12.52 7.21
N TRP A 162 -3.43 12.31 8.17
CA TRP A 162 -3.19 13.26 9.26
C TRP A 162 -2.73 14.62 8.73
N VAL A 163 -1.72 14.63 7.85
CA VAL A 163 -1.20 15.86 7.25
C VAL A 163 -2.28 16.60 6.44
N ALA A 164 -3.17 15.87 5.75
CA ALA A 164 -4.29 16.45 5.03
C ALA A 164 -5.27 17.19 5.96
N ALA A 165 -5.53 16.62 7.14
CA ALA A 165 -6.45 17.20 8.13
C ALA A 165 -5.86 18.40 8.88
N THR A 166 -4.54 18.37 9.15
CA THR A 166 -3.91 19.33 10.11
C THR A 166 -2.95 20.31 9.47
N ASN A 167 -2.47 20.02 8.26
CA ASN A 167 -1.34 20.71 7.64
C ASN A 167 -0.05 20.66 8.50
N GLU A 168 0.05 19.71 9.43
CA GLU A 168 1.19 19.55 10.32
C GLU A 168 1.93 18.24 10.02
N PHE A 169 3.26 18.29 10.17
CA PHE A 169 4.13 17.13 10.15
C PHE A 169 4.93 17.10 11.44
N GLY A 170 4.79 16.04 12.22
CA GLY A 170 5.38 15.94 13.56
C GLY A 170 5.39 14.49 14.04
N ILE A 171 5.39 14.32 15.36
CA ILE A 171 5.46 12.98 15.99
C ILE A 171 4.25 12.11 15.67
N GLU A 172 3.05 12.70 15.58
CA GLU A 172 1.81 11.99 15.33
C GLU A 172 1.78 11.34 13.94
N PRO A 173 1.88 12.11 12.81
CA PRO A 173 1.94 11.52 11.49
C PRO A 173 3.22 10.67 11.31
N GLY A 174 4.32 11.01 11.97
CA GLY A 174 5.53 10.19 12.01
C GLY A 174 5.28 8.81 12.62
N THR A 175 4.51 8.73 13.70
CA THR A 175 4.12 7.46 14.33
C THR A 175 3.23 6.63 13.40
N LEU A 176 2.24 7.24 12.74
CA LEU A 176 1.38 6.56 11.76
C LEU A 176 2.21 6.02 10.57
N PHE A 177 3.17 6.80 10.10
CA PHE A 177 4.13 6.37 9.08
C PHE A 177 4.92 5.15 9.55
N MET A 178 5.50 5.17 10.75
CA MET A 178 6.33 4.08 11.27
C MET A 178 5.53 2.79 11.46
N ILE A 179 4.27 2.87 11.93
CA ILE A 179 3.37 1.71 12.03
C ILE A 179 3.20 1.06 10.64
N GLN A 180 2.82 1.85 9.64
CA GLN A 180 2.61 1.35 8.29
C GLN A 180 3.92 0.86 7.66
N PHE A 181 5.04 1.53 7.92
CA PHE A 181 6.37 1.17 7.41
C PHE A 181 6.81 -0.21 7.91
N PHE A 182 6.76 -0.46 9.23
CA PHE A 182 7.17 -1.75 9.78
C PHE A 182 6.21 -2.88 9.42
N TRP A 183 4.91 -2.59 9.28
CA TRP A 183 3.92 -3.57 8.86
C TRP A 183 4.21 -4.15 7.46
N GLN A 184 4.77 -3.35 6.56
CA GLN A 184 4.98 -3.79 5.18
C GLN A 184 5.99 -4.94 5.06
N PHE A 185 7.00 -5.00 5.90
CA PHE A 185 8.06 -6.02 5.78
C PHE A 185 7.52 -7.45 5.97
N PRO A 186 6.85 -7.80 7.08
CA PRO A 186 6.27 -9.13 7.22
C PRO A 186 5.24 -9.44 6.12
N HIS A 187 4.49 -8.43 5.66
CA HIS A 187 3.53 -8.59 4.57
C HIS A 187 4.22 -8.90 3.24
N PHE A 188 5.14 -8.05 2.81
CA PHE A 188 5.79 -8.20 1.50
C PHE A 188 6.74 -9.39 1.45
N TRP A 189 7.43 -9.72 2.54
CA TRP A 189 8.29 -10.91 2.56
C TRP A 189 7.49 -12.20 2.62
N ALA A 190 6.33 -12.24 3.27
CA ALA A 190 5.42 -13.37 3.18
C ALA A 190 4.87 -13.54 1.75
N LEU A 191 4.50 -12.44 1.09
CA LEU A 191 4.09 -12.43 -0.31
C LEU A 191 5.25 -12.82 -1.23
N GLY A 192 6.45 -12.29 -1.00
CA GLY A 192 7.68 -12.63 -1.72
C GLY A 192 8.04 -14.12 -1.60
N TRP A 193 7.82 -14.68 -0.40
CA TRP A 193 7.98 -16.13 -0.18
C TRP A 193 7.05 -16.96 -1.06
N MET A 194 5.77 -16.59 -1.12
CA MET A 194 4.78 -17.32 -1.93
C MET A 194 5.05 -17.23 -3.43
N LEU A 195 5.52 -16.07 -3.89
CA LEU A 195 5.71 -15.73 -5.30
C LEU A 195 7.16 -15.80 -5.76
N ASP A 196 8.06 -16.40 -4.98
CA ASP A 196 9.50 -16.41 -5.21
C ASP A 196 9.89 -16.91 -6.61
N GLU A 197 9.27 -18.00 -7.08
CA GLU A 197 9.54 -18.56 -8.41
C GLU A 197 9.07 -17.61 -9.52
N ASP A 198 7.90 -17.01 -9.35
CA ASP A 198 7.34 -16.06 -10.32
C ASP A 198 8.17 -14.76 -10.35
N TYR A 199 8.60 -14.26 -9.20
CA TYR A 199 9.50 -13.11 -9.11
C TYR A 199 10.89 -13.39 -9.70
N LYS A 200 11.44 -14.58 -9.49
CA LYS A 200 12.72 -14.97 -10.10
C LYS A 200 12.64 -15.06 -11.62
N SER A 201 11.51 -15.49 -12.18
CA SER A 201 11.33 -15.51 -13.64
C SER A 201 11.37 -14.12 -14.27
N GLY A 202 10.93 -13.09 -13.52
CA GLY A 202 11.08 -11.68 -13.91
C GLY A 202 12.39 -11.01 -13.45
N GLY A 203 13.32 -11.76 -12.82
CA GLY A 203 14.59 -11.24 -12.31
C GLY A 203 14.47 -10.42 -11.03
N PHE A 204 13.32 -10.45 -10.32
CA PHE A 204 13.07 -9.64 -9.11
C PHE A 204 13.68 -10.28 -7.84
N LYS A 205 14.30 -9.44 -7.01
CA LYS A 205 14.94 -9.80 -5.74
C LYS A 205 14.09 -9.30 -4.56
N MET A 206 13.06 -10.06 -4.20
CA MET A 206 12.05 -9.61 -3.22
C MET A 206 12.27 -10.13 -1.80
N LEU A 207 13.07 -11.19 -1.61
CA LEU A 207 13.38 -11.71 -0.27
C LEU A 207 14.67 -11.10 0.26
N PRO A 208 14.76 -10.78 1.57
CA PRO A 208 15.90 -10.05 2.14
C PRO A 208 17.23 -10.79 2.03
N THR A 209 17.21 -12.13 2.08
CA THR A 209 18.40 -12.98 1.88
C THR A 209 18.52 -13.54 0.46
N GLY A 210 17.55 -13.19 -0.43
CA GLY A 210 17.42 -13.78 -1.76
C GLY A 210 16.89 -15.23 -1.77
N LYS A 211 16.55 -15.81 -0.61
CA LYS A 211 16.18 -17.22 -0.46
C LYS A 211 15.00 -17.41 0.49
N LYS A 212 14.30 -18.56 0.34
CA LYS A 212 13.32 -19.07 1.30
C LYS A 212 14.06 -19.81 2.44
N ASP A 213 14.70 -19.06 3.34
CA ASP A 213 15.51 -19.62 4.42
C ASP A 213 15.07 -19.14 5.82
N ALA A 214 15.70 -19.70 6.85
CA ALA A 214 15.44 -19.33 8.24
C ALA A 214 15.74 -17.85 8.51
N ALA A 215 16.79 -17.29 7.89
CA ALA A 215 17.20 -15.92 8.11
C ALA A 215 16.17 -14.92 7.57
N THR A 216 15.55 -15.23 6.42
CA THR A 216 14.39 -14.46 5.90
C THR A 216 13.25 -14.45 6.92
N VAL A 217 12.90 -15.63 7.51
CA VAL A 217 11.78 -15.70 8.46
C VAL A 217 12.13 -15.04 9.79
N LEU A 218 13.37 -15.10 10.24
CA LEU A 218 13.82 -14.36 11.44
C LEU A 218 13.67 -12.85 11.25
N GLN A 219 13.97 -12.31 10.07
CA GLN A 219 13.72 -10.91 9.76
C GLN A 219 12.20 -10.60 9.78
N ILE A 220 11.35 -11.48 9.21
CA ILE A 220 9.88 -11.34 9.30
C ILE A 220 9.43 -11.26 10.76
N ILE A 221 9.92 -12.14 11.63
CA ILE A 221 9.60 -12.15 13.07
C ILE A 221 10.04 -10.85 13.72
N MET A 222 11.28 -10.43 13.50
CA MET A 222 11.84 -9.21 14.08
C MET A 222 11.03 -7.96 13.68
N TYR A 223 10.71 -7.80 12.41
CA TYR A 223 9.90 -6.67 11.94
C TYR A 223 8.44 -6.74 12.41
N THR A 224 7.90 -7.96 12.61
CA THR A 224 6.58 -8.13 13.26
C THR A 224 6.61 -7.63 14.70
N ILE A 225 7.66 -7.93 15.46
CA ILE A 225 7.83 -7.45 16.84
C ILE A 225 7.94 -5.92 16.86
N TRP A 226 8.77 -5.33 15.98
CA TRP A 226 8.87 -3.86 15.88
C TRP A 226 7.54 -3.21 15.54
N MET A 227 6.80 -3.78 14.59
CA MET A 227 5.44 -3.33 14.25
C MET A 227 4.52 -3.35 15.47
N MET A 228 4.53 -4.45 16.24
CA MET A 228 3.71 -4.58 17.46
C MET A 228 4.04 -3.50 18.49
N VAL A 229 5.33 -3.28 18.77
CA VAL A 229 5.79 -2.27 19.73
C VAL A 229 5.35 -0.88 19.29
N ILE A 230 5.62 -0.51 18.04
CA ILE A 230 5.31 0.83 17.52
C ILE A 230 3.80 1.06 17.48
N SER A 231 3.00 0.03 17.18
CA SER A 231 1.54 0.14 17.12
C SER A 231 0.87 0.39 18.47
N VAL A 232 1.56 0.26 19.59
CA VAL A 232 1.02 0.54 20.94
C VAL A 232 1.70 1.72 21.63
N ILE A 233 2.72 2.33 21.04
CA ILE A 233 3.44 3.48 21.61
C ILE A 233 2.50 4.62 22.03
N PRO A 234 1.42 4.97 21.30
CA PRO A 234 0.56 6.07 21.71
C PRO A 234 -0.15 5.93 23.06
N VAL A 235 -0.19 4.71 23.62
CA VAL A 235 -0.74 4.49 24.99
C VAL A 235 0.07 5.19 26.08
N PHE A 236 1.36 5.46 25.82
CA PHE A 236 2.27 6.09 26.80
C PHE A 236 2.18 7.63 26.80
N GLY A 237 1.35 8.24 25.94
CA GLY A 237 1.18 9.69 25.86
C GLY A 237 2.37 10.46 25.32
N ILE A 238 3.35 9.79 24.70
CA ILE A 238 4.58 10.41 24.15
C ILE A 238 4.46 10.79 22.68
N THR A 239 3.32 10.55 22.07
CA THR A 239 3.04 10.78 20.64
C THR A 239 2.10 11.99 20.40
N GLY A 240 2.29 13.06 21.16
CA GLY A 240 1.52 14.31 21.01
C GLY A 240 0.03 14.09 21.18
N ARG A 241 -0.75 14.52 20.21
CA ARG A 241 -2.22 14.38 20.19
C ARG A 241 -2.71 12.99 19.75
N LEU A 242 -1.83 12.14 19.27
CA LEU A 242 -2.17 10.76 18.93
C LEU A 242 -2.15 9.92 20.21
N HIS A 243 -3.33 9.66 20.76
CA HIS A 243 -3.52 8.86 21.96
C HIS A 243 -4.12 7.50 21.61
N LEU A 244 -3.92 6.54 22.53
CA LEU A 244 -4.51 5.21 22.46
C LEU A 244 -4.90 4.79 23.89
N SER A 245 -6.14 4.36 24.09
CA SER A 245 -6.57 3.81 25.37
C SER A 245 -5.85 2.49 25.68
N ILE A 246 -5.75 2.13 26.95
CA ILE A 246 -5.16 0.86 27.38
C ILE A 246 -5.93 -0.32 26.77
N ALA A 247 -7.26 -0.23 26.69
CA ALA A 247 -8.09 -1.29 26.10
C ALA A 247 -7.79 -1.50 24.62
N ALA A 248 -7.69 -0.40 23.83
CA ALA A 248 -7.33 -0.46 22.43
C ALA A 248 -5.89 -0.97 22.22
N ALA A 249 -4.94 -0.52 23.06
CA ALA A 249 -3.55 -0.98 23.02
C ALA A 249 -3.45 -2.50 23.27
N VAL A 250 -4.15 -3.02 24.26
CA VAL A 250 -4.21 -4.47 24.57
C VAL A 250 -4.80 -5.23 23.38
N LEU A 251 -5.90 -4.76 22.80
CA LEU A 251 -6.52 -5.39 21.65
C LEU A 251 -5.55 -5.45 20.44
N ILE A 252 -4.90 -4.34 20.12
CA ILE A 252 -3.92 -4.25 19.01
C ILE A 252 -2.72 -5.16 19.28
N PHE A 253 -2.23 -5.19 20.52
CA PHE A 253 -1.12 -6.07 20.91
C PHE A 253 -1.48 -7.55 20.76
N VAL A 254 -2.69 -7.97 21.17
CA VAL A 254 -3.19 -9.35 21.01
C VAL A 254 -3.30 -9.69 19.51
N MET A 255 -3.84 -8.80 18.68
CA MET A 255 -3.89 -9.03 17.25
C MET A 255 -2.48 -9.19 16.64
N GLY A 256 -1.53 -8.37 17.09
CA GLY A 256 -0.12 -8.49 16.70
C GLY A 256 0.51 -9.82 17.14
N ALA A 257 0.21 -10.29 18.38
CA ALA A 257 0.67 -11.57 18.88
C ALA A 257 0.12 -12.75 18.06
N VAL A 258 -1.14 -12.69 17.62
CA VAL A 258 -1.70 -13.68 16.68
C VAL A 258 -0.93 -13.69 15.35
N MET A 259 -0.65 -12.51 14.78
CA MET A 259 0.17 -12.40 13.57
C MET A 259 1.59 -12.95 13.77
N LEU A 260 2.21 -12.67 14.92
CA LEU A 260 3.51 -13.19 15.31
C LEU A 260 3.50 -14.74 15.41
N GLY A 261 2.41 -15.31 15.91
CA GLY A 261 2.20 -16.76 15.91
C GLY A 261 2.23 -17.38 14.51
N PHE A 262 1.65 -16.70 13.51
CA PHE A 262 1.76 -17.13 12.11
C PHE A 262 3.19 -16.98 11.55
N ALA A 263 3.96 -15.97 11.98
CA ALA A 263 5.36 -15.84 11.61
C ALA A 263 6.22 -16.99 12.21
N PHE A 264 6.00 -17.36 13.47
CA PHE A 264 6.63 -18.54 14.07
C PHE A 264 6.22 -19.85 13.37
N LYS A 265 4.97 -19.96 12.93
CA LYS A 265 4.52 -21.11 12.14
C LYS A 265 5.28 -21.19 10.82
N LEU A 266 5.45 -20.07 10.12
CA LEU A 266 6.28 -20.02 8.91
C LEU A 266 7.73 -20.40 9.19
N TYR A 267 8.30 -20.00 10.33
CA TYR A 267 9.65 -20.38 10.75
C TYR A 267 9.82 -21.88 10.88
N ARG A 268 8.80 -22.56 11.43
CA ARG A 268 8.84 -24.04 11.62
C ARG A 268 8.57 -24.81 10.34
N GLN A 269 7.58 -24.40 9.56
CA GLN A 269 7.08 -25.15 8.41
C GLN A 269 7.78 -24.79 7.09
N ARG A 270 8.19 -23.53 6.93
CA ARG A 270 8.88 -22.99 5.73
C ARG A 270 8.17 -23.30 4.42
N ASP A 271 6.84 -23.32 4.41
CA ASP A 271 6.00 -23.61 3.26
C ASP A 271 5.17 -22.42 2.80
N ASN A 272 4.65 -22.51 1.57
CA ASN A 272 3.83 -21.45 0.98
C ASN A 272 2.46 -21.30 1.68
N ALA A 273 1.93 -22.37 2.29
CA ALA A 273 0.64 -22.31 2.99
C ALA A 273 0.75 -21.47 4.27
N SER A 274 1.85 -21.63 5.02
CA SER A 274 2.14 -20.80 6.21
C SER A 274 2.43 -19.35 5.84
N ALA A 275 3.18 -19.10 4.76
CA ALA A 275 3.40 -17.76 4.25
C ALA A 275 2.10 -17.08 3.84
N ARG A 276 1.18 -17.81 3.18
CA ARG A 276 -0.15 -17.29 2.83
C ARG A 276 -0.98 -16.91 4.05
N LYS A 277 -0.96 -17.73 5.11
CA LYS A 277 -1.67 -17.42 6.35
C LYS A 277 -1.13 -16.16 7.01
N LEU A 278 0.20 -16.02 7.08
CA LEU A 278 0.84 -14.82 7.59
C LEU A 278 0.49 -13.57 6.76
N MET A 279 0.54 -13.67 5.43
CA MET A 279 0.18 -12.57 4.53
C MET A 279 -1.27 -12.13 4.74
N LEU A 280 -2.22 -13.07 4.85
CA LEU A 280 -3.62 -12.74 5.12
C LEU A 280 -3.80 -12.14 6.52
N ALA A 281 -3.14 -12.70 7.54
CA ALA A 281 -3.16 -12.15 8.90
C ALA A 281 -2.62 -10.71 8.94
N SER A 282 -1.58 -10.41 8.17
CA SER A 282 -1.02 -9.06 8.11
C SER A 282 -1.98 -8.04 7.49
N VAL A 283 -2.76 -8.41 6.45
CA VAL A 283 -3.80 -7.55 5.87
C VAL A 283 -4.93 -7.32 6.88
N SER A 284 -5.38 -8.37 7.55
CA SER A 284 -6.40 -8.25 8.61
C SER A 284 -5.91 -7.37 9.75
N TYR A 285 -4.65 -7.55 10.19
CA TYR A 285 -4.05 -6.75 11.25
C TYR A 285 -4.08 -5.26 10.95
N ILE A 286 -3.53 -4.83 9.81
CA ILE A 286 -3.43 -3.39 9.50
C ILE A 286 -4.81 -2.74 9.36
N THR A 287 -5.77 -3.43 8.73
CA THR A 287 -7.11 -2.92 8.54
C THR A 287 -7.84 -2.79 9.88
N LEU A 288 -7.83 -3.84 10.70
CA LEU A 288 -8.51 -3.83 12.01
C LEU A 288 -7.84 -2.85 12.98
N MET A 289 -6.52 -2.78 12.99
CA MET A 289 -5.78 -1.83 13.81
C MET A 289 -6.17 -0.38 13.49
N GLN A 290 -6.23 0.00 12.22
CA GLN A 290 -6.66 1.34 11.81
C GLN A 290 -8.10 1.63 12.23
N ILE A 291 -9.00 0.65 12.13
CA ILE A 291 -10.39 0.77 12.62
C ILE A 291 -10.41 0.97 14.14
N VAL A 292 -9.65 0.18 14.90
CA VAL A 292 -9.55 0.30 16.36
C VAL A 292 -9.05 1.68 16.77
N TYR A 293 -8.00 2.20 16.10
CA TYR A 293 -7.50 3.55 16.36
C TYR A 293 -8.56 4.64 16.15
N VAL A 294 -9.31 4.53 15.04
CA VAL A 294 -10.36 5.51 14.72
C VAL A 294 -11.51 5.42 15.73
N ILE A 295 -11.96 4.21 16.06
CA ILE A 295 -13.03 4.00 17.04
C ILE A 295 -12.59 4.52 18.42
N ASP A 296 -11.40 4.17 18.87
CA ASP A 296 -10.85 4.58 20.16
C ASP A 296 -10.81 6.11 20.30
N LYS A 297 -10.37 6.82 19.24
CA LYS A 297 -10.39 8.30 19.22
C LYS A 297 -11.79 8.89 19.40
N PHE A 298 -12.83 8.27 18.82
CA PHE A 298 -14.20 8.80 18.93
C PHE A 298 -14.93 8.35 20.21
N LEU A 299 -14.36 7.41 20.98
CA LEU A 299 -14.89 6.99 22.27
C LEU A 299 -14.19 7.69 23.45
N ALA A 300 -13.00 8.25 23.23
CA ALA A 300 -12.25 9.03 24.23
C ALA A 300 -12.70 10.49 24.26
#